data_28766924534e151cee4d640134b9fc4b
#
_entry.id   28766924534e151cee4d640134b9fc4b
#
_cell.length_a   1.000
_cell.length_b   1.000
_cell.length_c   1.000
_cell.angle_alpha   90.00
_cell.angle_beta   90.00
_cell.angle_gamma   90.00
#
_symmetry.space_group_name_H-M   'P 1'
#
loop_
_entity.id
_entity.type
_entity.pdbx_description
1 polymer ?
#
loop_
_entity_poly.entity_id
_entity_poly.type
_entity_poly.pdbx_seq_one_letter_code
_entity_poly.pdbx_strand_id
1 'polypeptide(L)'
;MTIDHKTLYNTEMLSKDYASRDYLEPAEGAVIEILDPNLSSMKMLDMGVGGGRTTKYFAPLALNYTGADYAPAMVNACIEKYGDDYYFITCDARDMEELLDNSFDFVLFSFNGIDSFSHEDRISALKEIHRVLRPGGYFCFSSHNLNWSGLPDLFSLKPAKKTIRANKSGVSEEAEDFKENVDHGFRSAYKIARLSILNRSFRMKNYISKLRKSERGHIYDNSLNGKAKVYYITKDEQIRQLKAAGYNNINTICRNGFITSNTSLLNQDGWIYYLCQTGKSEKQEE
;
A
#
# COMPACT_ATOMS: atom_id res chain seq x y z
N MET A 1 -9.44 22.63 2.17
CA MET A 1 -10.30 21.48 2.46
C MET A 1 -9.49 20.21 2.25
N THR A 2 -9.50 19.29 3.21
CA THR A 2 -8.96 17.96 3.04
C THR A 2 -9.98 17.17 2.25
N ILE A 3 -9.60 16.61 1.12
CA ILE A 3 -10.49 15.76 0.32
C ILE A 3 -10.42 14.36 0.93
N ASP A 4 -11.58 13.75 1.11
CA ASP A 4 -11.71 12.36 1.52
C ASP A 4 -11.11 11.42 0.47
N HIS A 5 -10.43 10.37 0.89
CA HIS A 5 -9.79 9.39 0.01
C HIS A 5 -10.78 8.73 -0.94
N LYS A 6 -11.97 8.33 -0.45
CA LYS A 6 -13.00 7.70 -1.28
C LYS A 6 -13.42 8.62 -2.43
N THR A 7 -13.63 9.92 -2.14
CA THR A 7 -13.94 10.92 -3.15
C THR A 7 -12.82 11.07 -4.18
N LEU A 8 -11.54 11.02 -3.75
CA LEU A 8 -10.41 11.08 -4.67
C LEU A 8 -10.33 9.87 -5.59
N TYR A 9 -10.44 8.67 -5.04
CA TYR A 9 -10.36 7.43 -5.81
C TYR A 9 -11.58 7.22 -6.73
N ASN A 10 -12.70 7.86 -6.42
CA ASN A 10 -13.91 7.79 -7.25
C ASN A 10 -13.91 8.80 -8.41
N THR A 11 -12.74 9.32 -8.82
CA THR A 11 -12.59 10.19 -9.98
C THR A 11 -12.15 9.40 -11.20
N GLU A 12 -12.76 9.68 -12.37
CA GLU A 12 -12.44 9.03 -13.65
C GLU A 12 -10.95 9.17 -14.01
N MET A 13 -10.35 10.33 -13.73
CA MET A 13 -8.93 10.56 -13.99
C MET A 13 -8.04 9.61 -13.18
N LEU A 14 -8.36 9.39 -11.91
CA LEU A 14 -7.54 8.54 -11.05
C LEU A 14 -7.78 7.06 -11.35
N SER A 15 -9.03 6.65 -11.62
CA SER A 15 -9.33 5.26 -11.98
C SER A 15 -8.64 4.86 -13.30
N LYS A 16 -8.61 5.73 -14.31
CA LYS A 16 -7.85 5.49 -15.56
C LYS A 16 -6.34 5.39 -15.32
N ASP A 17 -5.76 6.26 -14.48
CA ASP A 17 -4.33 6.17 -14.12
C ASP A 17 -4.02 4.82 -13.44
N TYR A 18 -4.86 4.41 -12.49
CA TYR A 18 -4.68 3.13 -11.81
C TYR A 18 -4.89 1.92 -12.74
N ALA A 19 -5.87 1.97 -13.65
CA ALA A 19 -6.12 0.92 -14.63
C ALA A 19 -4.99 0.75 -15.65
N SER A 20 -4.25 1.83 -15.94
CA SER A 20 -3.09 1.80 -16.85
C SER A 20 -1.85 1.13 -16.27
N ARG A 21 -1.81 0.91 -14.94
CA ARG A 21 -0.67 0.30 -14.27
C ARG A 21 -0.64 -1.20 -14.53
N ASP A 22 0.50 -1.68 -15.04
CA ASP A 22 0.70 -3.08 -15.40
C ASP A 22 2.10 -3.54 -14.95
N TYR A 23 2.28 -3.72 -13.66
CA TYR A 23 3.50 -4.25 -13.07
C TYR A 23 3.21 -4.94 -11.73
N LEU A 24 4.07 -5.87 -11.37
CA LEU A 24 4.07 -6.50 -10.05
C LEU A 24 5.22 -5.90 -9.23
N GLU A 25 4.95 -5.52 -7.97
CA GLU A 25 6.03 -5.17 -7.06
C GLU A 25 6.83 -6.45 -6.71
N PRO A 26 8.16 -6.39 -6.55
CA PRO A 26 8.94 -7.58 -6.23
C PRO A 26 8.48 -8.31 -4.96
N ALA A 27 8.00 -7.55 -3.96
CA ALA A 27 7.44 -8.15 -2.75
C ALA A 27 6.16 -8.94 -3.00
N GLU A 28 5.34 -8.51 -3.95
CA GLU A 28 4.13 -9.26 -4.37
C GLU A 28 4.52 -10.54 -5.11
N GLY A 29 5.58 -10.49 -5.94
CA GLY A 29 6.15 -11.67 -6.56
C GLY A 29 6.65 -12.69 -5.53
N ALA A 30 7.35 -12.23 -4.48
CA ALA A 30 7.79 -13.09 -3.40
C ALA A 30 6.60 -13.73 -2.64
N VAL A 31 5.47 -13.02 -2.49
CA VAL A 31 4.25 -13.60 -1.90
C VAL A 31 3.67 -14.69 -2.79
N ILE A 32 3.67 -14.50 -4.12
CA ILE A 32 3.27 -15.55 -5.06
C ILE A 32 4.15 -16.79 -4.86
N GLU A 33 5.48 -16.64 -4.86
CA GLU A 33 6.42 -17.74 -4.67
C GLU A 33 6.20 -18.50 -3.35
N ILE A 34 5.91 -17.78 -2.25
CA ILE A 34 5.64 -18.39 -0.94
C ILE A 34 4.34 -19.21 -0.96
N LEU A 35 3.30 -18.70 -1.65
CA LEU A 35 1.96 -19.29 -1.66
C LEU A 35 1.74 -20.24 -2.84
N ASP A 36 2.59 -20.22 -3.88
CA ASP A 36 2.45 -20.93 -5.15
C ASP A 36 2.00 -22.39 -4.99
N PRO A 37 2.57 -23.21 -4.10
CA PRO A 37 2.12 -24.60 -3.94
C PRO A 37 0.63 -24.76 -3.59
N ASN A 38 -0.01 -23.71 -3.08
CA ASN A 38 -1.36 -23.76 -2.55
C ASN A 38 -2.33 -22.78 -3.25
N LEU A 39 -1.83 -21.77 -3.99
CA LEU A 39 -2.66 -20.71 -4.60
C LEU A 39 -3.80 -21.28 -5.47
N SER A 40 -3.51 -22.33 -6.25
CA SER A 40 -4.50 -22.97 -7.11
C SER A 40 -5.66 -23.66 -6.36
N SER A 41 -5.55 -23.79 -5.04
CA SER A 41 -6.61 -24.29 -4.16
C SER A 41 -7.23 -23.19 -3.28
N MET A 42 -6.75 -21.95 -3.37
CA MET A 42 -7.16 -20.84 -2.51
C MET A 42 -8.27 -20.00 -3.15
N LYS A 43 -9.27 -19.64 -2.35
CA LYS A 43 -10.18 -18.53 -2.62
C LYS A 43 -9.52 -17.24 -2.16
N MET A 44 -9.31 -16.33 -3.09
CA MET A 44 -8.58 -15.08 -2.86
C MET A 44 -9.50 -13.85 -2.91
N LEU A 45 -9.31 -12.93 -1.98
CA LEU A 45 -9.85 -11.58 -2.00
C LEU A 45 -8.69 -10.59 -2.22
N ASP A 46 -8.77 -9.81 -3.30
CA ASP A 46 -7.89 -8.67 -3.57
C ASP A 46 -8.61 -7.39 -3.14
N MET A 47 -8.38 -6.97 -1.90
CA MET A 47 -9.00 -5.82 -1.28
C MET A 47 -8.26 -4.53 -1.65
N GLY A 48 -9.01 -3.48 -2.02
CA GLY A 48 -8.43 -2.26 -2.58
C GLY A 48 -7.78 -2.53 -3.93
N VAL A 49 -8.46 -3.33 -4.77
CA VAL A 49 -7.96 -3.79 -6.08
C VAL A 49 -7.58 -2.65 -7.02
N GLY A 50 -8.12 -1.44 -6.78
CA GLY A 50 -7.89 -0.27 -7.62
C GLY A 50 -8.29 -0.52 -9.07
N GLY A 51 -7.42 -0.21 -10.02
CA GLY A 51 -7.63 -0.49 -11.45
C GLY A 51 -7.19 -1.90 -11.89
N GLY A 52 -7.09 -2.86 -10.97
CA GLY A 52 -6.79 -4.26 -11.30
C GLY A 52 -5.32 -4.53 -11.65
N ARG A 53 -4.38 -3.81 -11.04
CA ARG A 53 -2.94 -4.02 -11.28
C ARG A 53 -2.47 -5.41 -10.88
N THR A 54 -2.90 -5.89 -9.73
CA THR A 54 -2.58 -7.21 -9.14
C THR A 54 -3.38 -8.34 -9.75
N THR A 55 -4.60 -8.06 -10.23
CA THR A 55 -5.52 -9.05 -10.84
C THR A 55 -4.84 -9.89 -11.92
N LYS A 56 -4.12 -9.26 -12.84
CA LYS A 56 -3.41 -9.94 -13.95
C LYS A 56 -2.48 -11.07 -13.47
N TYR A 57 -1.90 -10.91 -12.29
CA TYR A 57 -0.87 -11.80 -11.77
C TYR A 57 -1.40 -12.84 -10.78
N PHE A 58 -2.36 -12.45 -9.94
CA PHE A 58 -2.89 -13.33 -8.90
C PHE A 58 -4.13 -14.11 -9.33
N ALA A 59 -5.03 -13.47 -10.09
CA ALA A 59 -6.31 -14.10 -10.43
C ALA A 59 -6.18 -15.40 -11.23
N PRO A 60 -5.25 -15.53 -12.22
CA PRO A 60 -5.05 -16.78 -12.95
C PRO A 60 -4.47 -17.92 -12.07
N LEU A 61 -3.89 -17.61 -10.92
CA LEU A 61 -3.25 -18.57 -10.02
C LEU A 61 -4.20 -19.07 -8.93
N ALA A 62 -5.25 -18.32 -8.61
CA ALA A 62 -6.18 -18.63 -7.53
C ALA A 62 -7.30 -19.56 -8.00
N LEU A 63 -7.84 -20.41 -7.10
CA LEU A 63 -9.02 -21.23 -7.36
C LEU A 63 -10.23 -20.36 -7.70
N ASN A 64 -10.45 -19.33 -6.90
CA ASN A 64 -11.45 -18.30 -7.13
C ASN A 64 -10.85 -16.95 -6.75
N TYR A 65 -11.10 -15.94 -7.55
CA TYR A 65 -10.65 -14.58 -7.32
C TYR A 65 -11.82 -13.63 -7.19
N THR A 66 -11.77 -12.78 -6.18
CA THR A 66 -12.68 -11.66 -5.98
C THR A 66 -11.85 -10.39 -5.82
N GLY A 67 -12.06 -9.40 -6.68
CA GLY A 67 -11.50 -8.06 -6.54
C GLY A 67 -12.50 -7.14 -5.85
N ALA A 68 -12.09 -6.40 -4.83
CA ALA A 68 -12.95 -5.48 -4.11
C ALA A 68 -12.31 -4.11 -3.95
N ASP A 69 -13.09 -3.06 -4.13
CA ASP A 69 -12.67 -1.69 -3.83
C ASP A 69 -13.86 -0.88 -3.29
N TYR A 70 -13.61 0.05 -2.39
CA TYR A 70 -14.68 0.92 -1.84
C TYR A 70 -15.09 2.04 -2.78
N ALA A 71 -14.33 2.29 -3.87
CA ALA A 71 -14.59 3.29 -4.89
C ALA A 71 -15.22 2.63 -6.13
N PRO A 72 -16.52 2.86 -6.44
CA PRO A 72 -17.17 2.28 -7.61
C PRO A 72 -16.44 2.53 -8.93
N ALA A 73 -15.78 3.68 -9.09
CA ALA A 73 -15.03 3.99 -10.30
C ALA A 73 -13.83 3.03 -10.53
N MET A 74 -13.21 2.52 -9.45
CA MET A 74 -12.15 1.52 -9.53
C MET A 74 -12.71 0.14 -9.93
N VAL A 75 -13.82 -0.26 -9.33
CA VAL A 75 -14.52 -1.51 -9.67
C VAL A 75 -14.93 -1.51 -11.14
N ASN A 76 -15.54 -0.42 -11.61
CA ASN A 76 -15.94 -0.27 -13.02
C ASN A 76 -14.73 -0.36 -13.97
N ALA A 77 -13.59 0.23 -13.60
CA ALA A 77 -12.37 0.15 -14.40
C ALA A 77 -11.83 -1.29 -14.47
N CYS A 78 -11.97 -2.09 -13.41
CA CYS A 78 -11.65 -3.51 -13.43
C CYS A 78 -12.59 -4.30 -14.34
N ILE A 79 -13.91 -4.05 -14.27
CA ILE A 79 -14.91 -4.69 -15.11
C ILE A 79 -14.66 -4.34 -16.59
N GLU A 80 -14.36 -3.08 -16.90
CA GLU A 80 -14.00 -2.67 -18.26
C GLU A 80 -12.74 -3.38 -18.79
N LYS A 81 -11.77 -3.64 -17.90
CA LYS A 81 -10.47 -4.24 -18.27
C LYS A 81 -10.53 -5.76 -18.41
N TYR A 82 -11.28 -6.44 -17.56
CA TYR A 82 -11.27 -7.90 -17.44
C TYR A 82 -12.60 -8.57 -17.81
N GLY A 83 -13.66 -7.79 -18.07
CA GLY A 83 -14.97 -8.33 -18.42
C GLY A 83 -15.53 -9.22 -17.31
N ASP A 84 -16.07 -10.36 -17.71
CA ASP A 84 -16.68 -11.38 -16.85
C ASP A 84 -15.69 -12.47 -16.42
N ASP A 85 -14.38 -12.32 -16.74
CA ASP A 85 -13.37 -13.33 -16.41
C ASP A 85 -13.18 -13.48 -14.89
N TYR A 86 -13.39 -12.38 -14.13
CA TYR A 86 -13.25 -12.35 -12.68
C TYR A 86 -14.38 -11.56 -12.03
N TYR A 87 -14.62 -11.86 -10.76
CA TYR A 87 -15.67 -11.20 -9.98
C TYR A 87 -15.15 -9.95 -9.28
N PHE A 88 -15.81 -8.80 -9.51
CA PHE A 88 -15.48 -7.52 -8.91
C PHE A 88 -16.67 -6.93 -8.17
N ILE A 89 -16.43 -6.44 -6.93
CA ILE A 89 -17.48 -5.86 -6.08
C ILE A 89 -17.06 -4.52 -5.47
N THR A 90 -18.04 -3.65 -5.24
CA THR A 90 -17.84 -2.47 -4.40
C THR A 90 -17.99 -2.89 -2.95
N CYS A 91 -16.89 -2.86 -2.20
CA CYS A 91 -16.86 -3.28 -0.80
C CYS A 91 -15.85 -2.47 -0.01
N ASP A 92 -16.20 -2.08 1.21
CA ASP A 92 -15.33 -1.32 2.11
C ASP A 92 -14.65 -2.27 3.10
N ALA A 93 -13.32 -2.26 3.14
CA ALA A 93 -12.54 -3.12 4.03
C ALA A 93 -12.85 -2.92 5.53
N ARG A 94 -13.49 -1.81 5.90
CA ARG A 94 -13.88 -1.49 7.30
C ARG A 94 -15.19 -2.15 7.71
N ASP A 95 -15.97 -2.58 6.74
CA ASP A 95 -17.29 -3.14 6.88
C ASP A 95 -17.61 -4.00 5.64
N MET A 96 -17.40 -5.29 5.75
CA MET A 96 -17.55 -6.27 4.66
C MET A 96 -18.78 -7.17 4.89
N GLU A 97 -19.92 -6.58 5.24
CA GLU A 97 -21.16 -7.32 5.56
C GLU A 97 -21.59 -8.28 4.42
N GLU A 98 -21.28 -7.95 3.17
CA GLU A 98 -21.62 -8.80 2.01
C GLU A 98 -20.75 -10.07 1.92
N LEU A 99 -19.63 -10.11 2.65
CA LEU A 99 -18.70 -11.23 2.64
C LEU A 99 -18.87 -12.09 3.89
N LEU A 100 -19.02 -13.39 3.69
CA LEU A 100 -19.24 -14.36 4.77
C LEU A 100 -17.97 -14.56 5.60
N ASP A 101 -18.16 -14.90 6.87
CA ASP A 101 -17.08 -15.34 7.76
C ASP A 101 -16.36 -16.56 7.17
N ASN A 102 -15.04 -16.62 7.36
CA ASN A 102 -14.22 -17.77 6.96
C ASN A 102 -14.39 -18.19 5.49
N SER A 103 -14.60 -17.23 4.59
CA SER A 103 -14.88 -17.50 3.17
C SER A 103 -13.66 -17.46 2.25
N PHE A 104 -12.55 -16.88 2.72
CA PHE A 104 -11.32 -16.74 1.93
C PHE A 104 -10.13 -17.43 2.59
N ASP A 105 -9.23 -17.96 1.75
CA ASP A 105 -7.97 -18.56 2.16
C ASP A 105 -6.82 -17.56 2.15
N PHE A 106 -6.92 -16.54 1.27
CA PHE A 106 -5.93 -15.49 1.13
C PHE A 106 -6.59 -14.13 0.87
N VAL A 107 -6.17 -13.11 1.62
CA VAL A 107 -6.52 -11.71 1.37
C VAL A 107 -5.25 -10.93 1.05
N LEU A 108 -5.26 -10.23 -0.08
CA LEU A 108 -4.24 -9.24 -0.47
C LEU A 108 -4.82 -7.83 -0.30
N PHE A 109 -4.08 -6.93 0.36
CA PHE A 109 -4.41 -5.50 0.41
C PHE A 109 -3.14 -4.70 0.11
N SER A 110 -2.76 -4.72 -1.16
CA SER A 110 -1.46 -4.23 -1.60
C SER A 110 -1.42 -2.71 -1.81
N PHE A 111 -0.20 -2.23 -2.09
CA PHE A 111 0.10 -0.86 -2.47
C PHE A 111 -0.42 0.20 -1.49
N ASN A 112 -0.33 -0.11 -0.19
CA ASN A 112 -0.66 0.78 0.93
C ASN A 112 -2.11 1.26 0.96
N GLY A 113 -3.06 0.51 0.41
CA GLY A 113 -4.48 0.88 0.42
C GLY A 113 -5.03 1.11 1.83
N ILE A 114 -4.60 0.29 2.79
CA ILE A 114 -4.97 0.39 4.21
C ILE A 114 -4.52 1.71 4.88
N ASP A 115 -3.54 2.42 4.31
CA ASP A 115 -3.02 3.68 4.86
C ASP A 115 -3.87 4.90 4.48
N SER A 116 -4.94 4.70 3.71
CA SER A 116 -5.96 5.72 3.45
C SER A 116 -6.90 5.92 4.65
N PHE A 117 -6.88 5.04 5.62
CA PHE A 117 -7.79 5.00 6.76
C PHE A 117 -7.28 5.80 7.97
N SER A 118 -8.21 6.18 8.85
CA SER A 118 -7.89 6.62 10.21
C SER A 118 -7.30 5.45 11.03
N HIS A 119 -6.78 5.74 12.22
CA HIS A 119 -6.29 4.65 13.08
C HIS A 119 -7.43 3.67 13.46
N GLU A 120 -8.56 4.20 13.83
CA GLU A 120 -9.76 3.45 14.24
C GLU A 120 -10.29 2.61 13.07
N ASP A 121 -10.44 3.23 11.90
CA ASP A 121 -10.87 2.55 10.67
C ASP A 121 -9.90 1.43 10.26
N ARG A 122 -8.61 1.66 10.44
CA ARG A 122 -7.57 0.66 10.17
C ARG A 122 -7.74 -0.57 11.06
N ILE A 123 -8.01 -0.37 12.35
CA ILE A 123 -8.27 -1.48 13.29
C ILE A 123 -9.55 -2.22 12.90
N SER A 124 -10.62 -1.51 12.47
CA SER A 124 -11.83 -2.14 11.96
C SER A 124 -11.53 -2.99 10.73
N ALA A 125 -10.79 -2.46 9.75
CA ALA A 125 -10.39 -3.21 8.56
C ALA A 125 -9.57 -4.47 8.90
N LEU A 126 -8.63 -4.40 9.84
CA LEU A 126 -7.86 -5.57 10.28
C LEU A 126 -8.75 -6.67 10.89
N LYS A 127 -9.79 -6.28 11.64
CA LYS A 127 -10.76 -7.22 12.23
C LYS A 127 -11.66 -7.84 11.16
N GLU A 128 -12.17 -7.04 10.23
CA GLU A 128 -13.02 -7.53 9.14
C GLU A 128 -12.26 -8.48 8.21
N ILE A 129 -11.02 -8.14 7.86
CA ILE A 129 -10.15 -9.04 7.08
C ILE A 129 -9.91 -10.36 7.84
N HIS A 130 -9.70 -10.27 9.16
CA HIS A 130 -9.57 -11.49 9.99
C HIS A 130 -10.85 -12.32 9.99
N ARG A 131 -12.03 -11.69 10.04
CA ARG A 131 -13.34 -12.36 10.03
C ARG A 131 -13.60 -13.15 8.76
N VAL A 132 -13.31 -12.52 7.59
CA VAL A 132 -13.56 -13.19 6.30
C VAL A 132 -12.51 -14.25 5.96
N LEU A 133 -11.34 -14.22 6.59
CA LEU A 133 -10.31 -15.24 6.44
C LEU A 133 -10.64 -16.51 7.22
N ARG A 134 -10.40 -17.67 6.61
CA ARG A 134 -10.47 -18.95 7.31
C ARG A 134 -9.40 -19.06 8.40
N PRO A 135 -9.62 -19.90 9.43
CA PRO A 135 -8.56 -20.25 10.36
C PRO A 135 -7.32 -20.78 9.62
N GLY A 136 -6.15 -20.16 9.85
CA GLY A 136 -4.91 -20.43 9.14
C GLY A 136 -4.79 -19.74 7.78
N GLY A 137 -5.78 -18.94 7.38
CA GLY A 137 -5.75 -18.16 6.13
C GLY A 137 -4.67 -17.08 6.15
N TYR A 138 -4.21 -16.67 4.98
CA TYR A 138 -3.13 -15.71 4.81
C TYR A 138 -3.65 -14.30 4.58
N PHE A 139 -2.98 -13.33 5.18
CA PHE A 139 -3.18 -11.91 4.90
C PHE A 139 -1.86 -11.27 4.50
N CYS A 140 -1.83 -10.66 3.30
CA CYS A 140 -0.70 -9.86 2.84
C CYS A 140 -1.14 -8.43 2.57
N PHE A 141 -0.39 -7.47 3.09
CA PHE A 141 -0.63 -6.05 2.81
C PHE A 141 0.67 -5.26 2.90
N SER A 142 0.66 -4.02 2.41
CA SER A 142 1.76 -3.08 2.60
C SER A 142 1.32 -1.84 3.37
N SER A 143 2.26 -1.22 4.06
CA SER A 143 2.02 0.01 4.82
C SER A 143 3.25 0.90 4.87
N HIS A 144 3.03 2.24 4.83
CA HIS A 144 4.09 3.23 4.85
C HIS A 144 4.93 3.16 6.14
N ASN A 145 6.24 3.09 5.95
CA ASN A 145 7.19 2.95 7.02
C ASN A 145 7.59 4.31 7.62
N LEU A 146 7.14 4.57 8.85
CA LEU A 146 7.47 5.81 9.57
C LEU A 146 8.99 5.93 9.88
N ASN A 147 9.69 4.79 9.94
CA ASN A 147 11.13 4.74 10.20
C ASN A 147 11.97 4.75 8.91
N TRP A 148 11.33 4.89 7.74
CA TRP A 148 12.06 5.05 6.50
C TRP A 148 13.09 6.16 6.59
N SER A 149 14.35 5.85 6.22
CA SER A 149 15.47 6.78 6.30
C SER A 149 15.30 7.98 5.36
N GLY A 150 14.65 7.78 4.20
CA GLY A 150 14.37 8.82 3.21
C GLY A 150 13.15 9.70 3.52
N LEU A 151 12.34 9.38 4.54
CA LEU A 151 11.13 10.14 4.85
C LEU A 151 11.39 11.65 5.09
N PRO A 152 12.44 12.08 5.83
CA PRO A 152 12.74 13.50 6.00
C PRO A 152 13.16 14.20 4.69
N ASP A 153 13.70 13.47 3.72
CA ASP A 153 14.18 14.03 2.45
C ASP A 153 13.04 14.41 1.52
N LEU A 154 11.85 13.83 1.68
CA LEU A 154 10.63 14.26 0.99
C LEU A 154 10.26 15.73 1.25
N PHE A 155 10.79 16.30 2.34
CA PHE A 155 10.51 17.66 2.82
C PHE A 155 11.78 18.53 2.80
N SER A 156 12.81 18.15 2.04
CA SER A 156 14.06 18.89 1.94
C SER A 156 14.33 19.32 0.50
N LEU A 157 14.97 20.48 0.33
CA LEU A 157 15.39 21.02 -0.98
C LEU A 157 16.65 20.34 -1.52
N LYS A 158 17.11 19.25 -0.90
CA LYS A 158 18.25 18.52 -1.45
C LYS A 158 17.89 18.00 -2.84
N PRO A 159 18.73 18.26 -3.87
CA PRO A 159 18.50 17.67 -5.17
C PRO A 159 18.44 16.15 -5.00
N ALA A 160 17.41 15.52 -5.57
CA ALA A 160 17.34 14.08 -5.60
C ALA A 160 18.67 13.58 -6.20
N LYS A 161 19.38 12.69 -5.50
CA LYS A 161 20.54 12.03 -6.07
C LYS A 161 20.06 11.37 -7.37
N LYS A 162 20.48 11.92 -8.51
CA LYS A 162 20.23 11.31 -9.83
C LYS A 162 20.70 9.86 -9.71
N THR A 163 19.78 8.92 -9.72
CA THR A 163 20.11 7.53 -10.00
C THR A 163 20.54 7.54 -11.47
N ILE A 164 21.85 7.48 -11.72
CA ILE A 164 22.41 7.45 -13.06
C ILE A 164 21.97 6.13 -13.69
N ARG A 165 20.84 6.15 -14.41
CA ARG A 165 20.61 5.16 -15.45
C ARG A 165 21.54 5.54 -16.59
N ALA A 166 22.60 4.76 -16.78
CA ALA A 166 23.47 4.86 -17.93
C ALA A 166 22.66 4.58 -19.20
N ASN A 167 22.21 5.63 -19.89
CA ASN A 167 21.83 5.55 -21.27
C ASN A 167 23.00 6.10 -22.11
N LYS A 168 23.60 5.19 -22.87
CA LYS A 168 24.55 5.53 -23.93
C LYS A 168 23.81 6.23 -25.07
N SER A 169 23.95 7.52 -25.18
CA SER A 169 23.97 8.25 -26.46
C SER A 169 24.41 9.68 -26.15
N GLY A 170 25.58 10.04 -26.64
CA GLY A 170 26.13 11.38 -26.48
C GLY A 170 25.50 12.35 -27.49
N VAL A 171 24.93 13.43 -26.97
CA VAL A 171 24.81 14.73 -27.65
C VAL A 171 24.72 15.78 -26.54
N SER A 172 25.45 16.88 -26.70
CA SER A 172 25.59 18.01 -25.79
C SER A 172 24.30 18.83 -25.68
N GLU A 173 23.71 18.88 -24.51
CA GLU A 173 22.51 19.68 -24.17
C GLU A 173 22.74 20.50 -22.88
N GLU A 174 23.70 21.42 -22.88
CA GLU A 174 24.01 22.24 -21.70
C GLU A 174 23.08 23.45 -21.50
N ALA A 175 22.34 23.91 -22.49
CA ALA A 175 21.54 25.13 -22.41
C ALA A 175 20.02 24.88 -22.07
N GLU A 176 19.45 23.75 -22.45
CA GLU A 176 18.09 23.36 -22.03
C GLU A 176 18.04 22.85 -20.58
N ASP A 177 19.12 22.23 -20.12
CA ASP A 177 19.25 21.65 -18.77
C ASP A 177 19.18 22.75 -17.67
N PHE A 178 19.57 24.00 -17.95
CA PHE A 178 19.56 25.08 -16.96
C PHE A 178 18.14 25.62 -16.70
N LYS A 179 17.31 25.81 -17.73
CA LYS A 179 15.92 26.26 -17.60
C LYS A 179 15.04 25.19 -16.94
N GLU A 180 15.24 23.95 -17.32
CA GLU A 180 14.54 22.80 -16.74
C GLU A 180 14.91 22.60 -15.26
N ASN A 181 16.18 22.77 -14.89
CA ASN A 181 16.65 22.69 -13.51
C ASN A 181 16.13 23.84 -12.62
N VAL A 182 15.99 25.07 -13.14
CA VAL A 182 15.42 26.21 -12.41
C VAL A 182 13.93 26.02 -12.19
N ASP A 183 13.17 25.58 -13.19
CA ASP A 183 11.74 25.31 -13.10
C ASP A 183 11.47 24.10 -12.16
N HIS A 184 12.31 23.09 -12.21
CA HIS A 184 12.32 21.97 -11.26
C HIS A 184 12.60 22.42 -9.82
N GLY A 185 13.50 23.38 -9.61
CA GLY A 185 13.84 23.96 -8.32
C GLY A 185 12.66 24.72 -7.70
N PHE A 186 11.99 25.56 -8.48
CA PHE A 186 10.82 26.32 -8.03
C PHE A 186 9.62 25.42 -7.74
N ARG A 187 9.33 24.44 -8.59
CA ARG A 187 8.26 23.44 -8.36
C ARG A 187 8.52 22.63 -7.11
N SER A 188 9.76 22.22 -6.88
CA SER A 188 10.14 21.48 -5.67
C SER A 188 10.00 22.34 -4.41
N ALA A 189 10.45 23.60 -4.45
CA ALA A 189 10.32 24.53 -3.31
C ALA A 189 8.83 24.79 -2.98
N TYR A 190 8.00 25.06 -3.99
CA TYR A 190 6.56 25.24 -3.82
C TYR A 190 5.89 24.00 -3.20
N LYS A 191 6.23 22.80 -3.70
CA LYS A 191 5.71 21.53 -3.20
C LYS A 191 6.06 21.33 -1.72
N ILE A 192 7.31 21.57 -1.34
CA ILE A 192 7.78 21.45 0.05
C ILE A 192 7.08 22.47 0.95
N ALA A 193 7.00 23.73 0.52
CA ALA A 193 6.30 24.77 1.27
C ALA A 193 4.83 24.38 1.50
N ARG A 194 4.14 23.93 0.44
CA ARG A 194 2.77 23.46 0.51
C ARG A 194 2.60 22.29 1.50
N LEU A 195 3.46 21.28 1.43
CA LEU A 195 3.39 20.12 2.33
C LEU A 195 3.68 20.53 3.79
N SER A 196 4.60 21.47 4.00
CA SER A 196 4.87 22.02 5.33
C SER A 196 3.68 22.75 5.93
N ILE A 197 2.97 23.55 5.12
CA ILE A 197 1.73 24.21 5.52
C ILE A 197 0.63 23.19 5.85
N LEU A 198 0.43 22.20 5.00
CA LEU A 198 -0.58 21.15 5.17
C LEU A 198 -0.34 20.33 6.44
N ASN A 199 0.92 20.00 6.74
CA ASN A 199 1.29 19.31 7.97
C ASN A 199 1.36 20.24 9.19
N ARG A 200 1.07 21.54 9.02
CA ARG A 200 1.17 22.57 10.07
C ARG A 200 2.52 22.58 10.76
N SER A 201 3.59 22.32 10.01
CA SER A 201 4.95 22.23 10.56
C SER A 201 5.98 22.71 9.54
N PHE A 202 6.64 23.82 9.87
CA PHE A 202 7.82 24.29 9.12
C PHE A 202 9.10 23.52 9.50
N ARG A 203 9.07 22.70 10.57
CA ARG A 203 10.17 21.83 11.01
C ARG A 203 9.78 20.37 10.87
N MET A 204 9.63 19.91 9.62
CA MET A 204 9.19 18.55 9.33
C MET A 204 10.01 17.45 10.03
N LYS A 205 11.32 17.65 10.19
CA LYS A 205 12.16 16.71 10.95
C LYS A 205 11.66 16.54 12.40
N ASN A 206 11.28 17.63 13.06
CA ASN A 206 10.75 17.58 14.44
C ASN A 206 9.37 16.92 14.47
N TYR A 207 8.53 17.20 13.47
CA TYR A 207 7.22 16.57 13.33
C TYR A 207 7.35 15.06 13.15
N ILE A 208 8.21 14.60 12.22
CA ILE A 208 8.49 13.18 12.00
C ILE A 208 9.08 12.54 13.27
N SER A 209 10.01 13.22 13.95
CA SER A 209 10.55 12.73 15.22
C SER A 209 9.48 12.54 16.30
N LYS A 210 8.52 13.46 16.38
CA LYS A 210 7.36 13.33 17.29
C LYS A 210 6.50 12.12 16.90
N LEU A 211 6.21 11.95 15.63
CA LEU A 211 5.43 10.79 15.14
C LEU A 211 6.15 9.46 15.43
N ARG A 212 7.48 9.41 15.26
CA ARG A 212 8.28 8.22 15.60
C ARG A 212 8.18 7.86 17.08
N LYS A 213 8.10 8.85 17.98
CA LYS A 213 7.85 8.59 19.42
C LYS A 213 6.43 8.07 19.69
N SER A 214 5.45 8.48 18.88
CA SER A 214 4.07 8.00 18.93
C SER A 214 3.87 6.73 18.09
N GLU A 215 4.92 6.27 17.42
CA GLU A 215 5.01 5.09 16.57
C GLU A 215 4.05 5.06 15.37
N ARG A 216 3.19 6.07 15.22
CA ARG A 216 2.24 6.22 14.11
C ARG A 216 1.74 7.64 13.95
N GLY A 217 1.17 7.94 12.80
CA GLY A 217 0.48 9.20 12.54
C GLY A 217 0.25 9.45 11.07
N HIS A 218 -0.43 10.56 10.77
CA HIS A 218 -0.77 10.94 9.41
C HIS A 218 0.14 12.04 8.89
N ILE A 219 0.59 11.91 7.65
CA ILE A 219 1.44 12.87 6.97
C ILE A 219 0.81 13.21 5.62
N TYR A 220 0.76 14.50 5.26
CA TYR A 220 0.62 14.88 3.86
C TYR A 220 1.98 14.73 3.19
N ASP A 221 2.08 13.77 2.31
CA ASP A 221 3.28 13.54 1.50
C ASP A 221 3.03 13.78 0.00
N ASN A 222 3.89 13.22 -0.83
CA ASN A 222 3.76 13.33 -2.28
C ASN A 222 2.74 12.35 -2.89
N SER A 223 2.25 11.39 -2.11
CA SER A 223 1.17 10.51 -2.52
C SER A 223 -0.06 11.36 -2.83
N LEU A 224 -0.82 10.99 -3.82
CA LEU A 224 -2.02 11.75 -4.24
C LEU A 224 -1.76 13.25 -4.41
N ASN A 225 -0.52 13.65 -4.73
CA ASN A 225 -0.11 15.06 -4.87
C ASN A 225 -0.40 15.92 -3.61
N GLY A 226 -0.33 15.33 -2.41
CA GLY A 226 -0.63 16.01 -1.15
C GLY A 226 -2.09 16.42 -1.00
N LYS A 227 -3.04 15.78 -1.69
CA LYS A 227 -4.47 16.07 -1.58
C LYS A 227 -5.10 15.43 -0.35
N ALA A 228 -4.54 14.32 0.12
CA ALA A 228 -4.99 13.62 1.31
C ALA A 228 -3.81 13.26 2.22
N LYS A 229 -4.12 12.97 3.48
CA LYS A 229 -3.14 12.46 4.45
C LYS A 229 -2.98 10.96 4.28
N VAL A 230 -1.77 10.49 4.48
CA VAL A 230 -1.42 9.07 4.45
C VAL A 230 -0.99 8.63 5.85
N TYR A 231 -1.40 7.45 6.26
CA TYR A 231 -1.01 6.86 7.54
C TYR A 231 0.40 6.30 7.45
N TYR A 232 1.22 6.61 8.43
CA TYR A 232 2.58 6.09 8.62
C TYR A 232 2.67 5.40 9.96
N ILE A 233 3.35 4.25 9.99
CA ILE A 233 3.45 3.40 11.17
C ILE A 233 4.86 2.80 11.28
N THR A 234 5.34 2.58 12.51
CA THR A 234 6.55 1.79 12.71
C THR A 234 6.28 0.30 12.54
N LYS A 235 7.27 -0.47 12.12
CA LYS A 235 7.17 -1.93 12.01
C LYS A 235 6.65 -2.56 13.31
N ASP A 236 7.20 -2.13 14.44
CA ASP A 236 6.89 -2.76 15.72
C ASP A 236 5.45 -2.49 16.17
N GLU A 237 4.95 -1.26 15.96
CA GLU A 237 3.54 -0.93 16.22
C GLU A 237 2.61 -1.70 15.26
N GLN A 238 2.99 -1.83 13.98
CA GLN A 238 2.20 -2.63 13.02
C GLN A 238 2.09 -4.09 13.45
N ILE A 239 3.18 -4.68 13.92
CA ILE A 239 3.18 -6.06 14.44
C ILE A 239 2.30 -6.16 15.69
N ARG A 240 2.30 -5.16 16.57
CA ARG A 240 1.39 -5.13 17.74
C ARG A 240 -0.07 -5.09 17.33
N GLN A 241 -0.42 -4.26 16.33
CA GLN A 241 -1.80 -4.19 15.82
C GLN A 241 -2.25 -5.51 15.20
N LEU A 242 -1.39 -6.16 14.41
CA LEU A 242 -1.68 -7.47 13.84
C LEU A 242 -1.92 -8.52 14.91
N LYS A 243 -1.05 -8.60 15.90
CA LYS A 243 -1.21 -9.55 17.02
C LYS A 243 -2.49 -9.29 17.81
N ALA A 244 -2.80 -8.01 18.08
CA ALA A 244 -4.03 -7.62 18.78
C ALA A 244 -5.30 -7.95 17.96
N ALA A 245 -5.20 -8.00 16.63
CA ALA A 245 -6.29 -8.41 15.73
C ALA A 245 -6.34 -9.93 15.49
N GLY A 246 -5.52 -10.74 16.18
CA GLY A 246 -5.56 -12.21 16.10
C GLY A 246 -4.62 -12.84 15.07
N TYR A 247 -3.76 -12.04 14.43
CA TYR A 247 -2.79 -12.59 13.46
C TYR A 247 -1.52 -13.10 14.13
N ASN A 248 -0.97 -14.16 13.56
CA ASN A 248 0.29 -14.79 13.95
C ASN A 248 1.20 -15.02 12.71
N ASN A 249 2.35 -15.70 12.89
CA ASN A 249 3.29 -16.03 11.81
C ASN A 249 3.62 -14.81 10.93
N ILE A 250 3.85 -13.65 11.56
CA ILE A 250 4.02 -12.37 10.88
C ILE A 250 5.42 -12.28 10.29
N ASN A 251 5.52 -12.28 8.96
CA ASN A 251 6.73 -12.04 8.20
C ASN A 251 6.72 -10.62 7.65
N THR A 252 7.88 -9.96 7.64
CA THR A 252 8.10 -8.68 6.98
C THR A 252 8.92 -8.88 5.72
N ILE A 253 8.52 -8.19 4.64
CA ILE A 253 9.13 -8.32 3.31
C ILE A 253 9.53 -6.92 2.84
N CYS A 254 10.78 -6.75 2.41
CA CYS A 254 11.27 -5.54 1.77
C CYS A 254 10.61 -5.35 0.40
N ARG A 255 10.60 -4.13 -0.12
CA ARG A 255 10.08 -3.86 -1.46
C ARG A 255 10.74 -4.69 -2.57
N ASN A 256 12.00 -5.06 -2.40
CA ASN A 256 12.74 -5.93 -3.33
C ASN A 256 12.42 -7.43 -3.21
N GLY A 257 11.46 -7.82 -2.34
CA GLY A 257 11.00 -9.21 -2.18
C GLY A 257 11.72 -10.00 -1.08
N PHE A 258 12.76 -9.47 -0.43
CA PHE A 258 13.43 -10.21 0.63
C PHE A 258 12.62 -10.27 1.91
N ILE A 259 12.40 -11.50 2.41
CA ILE A 259 11.83 -11.72 3.74
C ILE A 259 12.92 -11.45 4.77
N THR A 260 12.67 -10.53 5.69
CA THR A 260 13.66 -10.17 6.70
C THR A 260 13.02 -9.55 7.94
N SER A 261 13.60 -9.81 9.10
CA SER A 261 13.31 -9.07 10.34
C SER A 261 14.30 -7.93 10.59
N ASN A 262 15.33 -7.79 9.75
CA ASN A 262 16.37 -6.78 9.91
C ASN A 262 15.81 -5.37 9.71
N THR A 263 15.67 -4.65 10.81
CA THR A 263 15.12 -3.29 10.84
C THR A 263 15.93 -2.30 9.98
N SER A 264 17.25 -2.46 9.89
CA SER A 264 18.09 -1.58 9.08
C SER A 264 17.83 -1.72 7.58
N LEU A 265 17.54 -2.93 7.11
CA LEU A 265 17.14 -3.18 5.72
C LEU A 265 15.73 -2.63 5.47
N LEU A 266 14.78 -2.96 6.33
CA LEU A 266 13.39 -2.51 6.21
C LEU A 266 13.28 -0.97 6.22
N ASN A 267 14.13 -0.28 6.99
CA ASN A 267 14.13 1.19 7.05
C ASN A 267 14.73 1.87 5.81
N GLN A 268 15.22 1.12 4.83
CA GLN A 268 15.60 1.67 3.52
C GLN A 268 14.38 1.85 2.62
N ASP A 269 13.26 1.19 2.92
CA ASP A 269 12.05 1.20 2.11
C ASP A 269 10.98 2.15 2.68
N GLY A 270 10.30 2.88 1.79
CA GLY A 270 9.21 3.79 2.12
C GLY A 270 7.97 3.09 2.64
N TRP A 271 7.79 1.81 2.36
CA TRP A 271 6.76 0.94 2.90
C TRP A 271 7.27 -0.50 3.05
N ILE A 272 6.62 -1.24 3.94
CA ILE A 272 6.94 -2.63 4.26
C ILE A 272 5.73 -3.48 3.92
N TYR A 273 5.97 -4.66 3.34
CA TYR A 273 4.96 -5.69 3.20
C TYR A 273 4.94 -6.59 4.44
N TYR A 274 3.75 -7.02 4.81
CA TYR A 274 3.49 -7.93 5.92
C TYR A 274 2.70 -9.11 5.39
N LEU A 275 3.23 -10.33 5.60
CA LEU A 275 2.53 -11.57 5.32
C LEU A 275 2.31 -12.28 6.66
N CYS A 276 1.06 -12.52 7.02
CA CYS A 276 0.68 -13.13 8.30
C CYS A 276 -0.48 -14.11 8.12
N GLN A 277 -0.81 -14.83 9.18
CA GLN A 277 -1.90 -15.82 9.19
C GLN A 277 -2.87 -15.55 10.33
N THR A 278 -4.13 -15.92 10.13
CA THR A 278 -5.10 -16.06 11.23
C THR A 278 -4.73 -17.28 12.09
N GLY A 279 -5.15 -17.31 13.34
CA GLY A 279 -4.98 -18.48 14.21
C GLY A 279 -5.62 -19.74 13.58
N LYS A 280 -4.97 -20.89 13.72
CA LYS A 280 -5.63 -22.16 13.40
C LYS A 280 -6.72 -22.40 14.43
N SER A 281 -7.89 -22.90 14.01
CA SER A 281 -8.86 -23.41 14.99
C SER A 281 -8.20 -24.54 15.80
N GLU A 282 -8.19 -24.42 17.12
CA GLU A 282 -7.90 -25.58 17.95
C GLU A 282 -8.93 -26.64 17.57
N LYS A 283 -8.49 -27.74 16.99
CA LYS A 283 -9.34 -28.94 16.91
C LYS A 283 -9.66 -29.27 18.35
N GLN A 284 -10.92 -29.19 18.74
CA GLN A 284 -11.39 -29.92 19.90
C GLN A 284 -11.08 -31.38 19.59
N GLU A 285 -10.04 -31.90 20.23
CA GLU A 285 -9.83 -33.34 20.32
C GLU A 285 -10.97 -33.86 21.19
N GLU A 286 -11.99 -34.47 20.53
CA GLU A 286 -12.94 -35.37 21.17
C GLU A 286 -12.32 -36.75 21.28
#